data_3ca03401c4e4e63a55c86d472d55c2cc
#
_entry.id   3ca03401c4e4e63a55c86d472d55c2cc
#
_cell.length_a   1.000
_cell.length_b   1.000
_cell.length_c   1.000
_cell.angle_alpha   90.00
_cell.angle_beta   90.00
_cell.angle_gamma   90.00
#
_symmetry.space_group_name_H-M   'P 1'
#
loop_
_entity.id
_entity.type
_entity.pdbx_description
1 polymer ?
#
loop_
_entity_poly.entity_id
_entity_poly.type
_entity_poly.pdbx_seq_one_letter_code
_entity_poly.pdbx_strand_id
1 'polypeptide(L)'
;MNIAFDAKRITNNATGLGNYSRFVLEALTEYRPENRYLLYSPSIGRPELYRELLEHRSVQLHTPHRALAFLGGSLWRNYSIPRLVREAKVDLFHGLSNELPLGLYRAQRVGTVVTIHDLAFIRYPQYYKPIDRLLYRRKYGASARAADHVITVSEQTRRDVIDIFGVEEERVTTVYQGCSERFAQIQPEEVTAARQALRLPQRYMLFVGSIEERKNLLLAVEALAQLQDKELHLVAVGRRTPYVQQVLDRARRLGVLSRLHLLHQVGATYLPGIYGGAEVFVYPSRFEGFGIPIIEALNAGIPVIGATGSCLEEAGGPTSLYTDPDNADMLASLIDRVLIDISLRRLMIDEGRSYVERFTPKRIARDLSQVYEQVMLTYE
;
A
#
# COMPACT_ATOMS: atom_id res chain seq x y z
N MET A 1 -16.62 -5.37 -20.37
CA MET A 1 -15.63 -4.38 -20.87
C MET A 1 -14.28 -5.04 -21.10
N ASN A 2 -13.50 -4.51 -22.05
CA ASN A 2 -12.07 -4.80 -22.22
C ASN A 2 -11.26 -3.73 -21.49
N ILE A 3 -10.70 -4.08 -20.33
CA ILE A 3 -9.98 -3.14 -19.46
C ILE A 3 -8.49 -3.42 -19.55
N ALA A 4 -7.70 -2.41 -19.90
CA ALA A 4 -6.26 -2.52 -20.00
C ALA A 4 -5.55 -1.87 -18.81
N PHE A 5 -4.40 -2.44 -18.43
CA PHE A 5 -3.59 -1.96 -17.31
C PHE A 5 -2.13 -1.78 -17.67
N ASP A 6 -1.50 -0.73 -17.12
CA ASP A 6 -0.05 -0.66 -17.04
C ASP A 6 0.45 -1.66 -15.99
N ALA A 7 0.90 -2.82 -16.45
CA ALA A 7 1.27 -3.94 -15.59
C ALA A 7 2.74 -3.95 -15.14
N LYS A 8 3.52 -2.89 -15.40
CA LYS A 8 4.93 -2.80 -14.99
C LYS A 8 5.15 -3.10 -13.51
N ARG A 9 4.23 -2.65 -12.64
CA ARG A 9 4.33 -2.91 -11.20
C ARG A 9 3.87 -4.30 -10.81
N ILE A 10 2.90 -4.86 -11.52
CA ILE A 10 2.42 -6.24 -11.32
C ILE A 10 3.56 -7.23 -11.52
N THR A 11 4.31 -7.08 -12.62
CA THR A 11 5.32 -8.04 -13.04
C THR A 11 6.68 -7.85 -12.38
N ASN A 12 7.04 -6.64 -11.92
CA ASN A 12 8.42 -6.35 -11.51
C ASN A 12 8.56 -5.85 -10.06
N ASN A 13 7.46 -5.56 -9.35
CA ASN A 13 7.54 -4.90 -8.05
C ASN A 13 6.95 -5.78 -6.94
N ALA A 14 7.78 -6.16 -5.97
CA ALA A 14 7.37 -6.93 -4.78
C ALA A 14 7.04 -6.04 -3.56
N THR A 15 6.95 -4.71 -3.73
CA THR A 15 6.64 -3.77 -2.65
C THR A 15 5.23 -3.18 -2.79
N GLY A 16 4.85 -2.23 -1.96
CA GLY A 16 3.50 -1.69 -1.84
C GLY A 16 2.76 -1.42 -3.16
N LEU A 17 3.39 -0.73 -4.12
CA LEU A 17 2.75 -0.46 -5.43
C LEU A 17 2.47 -1.73 -6.24
N GLY A 18 3.35 -2.73 -6.17
CA GLY A 18 3.14 -4.01 -6.82
C GLY A 18 2.05 -4.83 -6.13
N ASN A 19 2.06 -4.86 -4.80
CA ASN A 19 1.03 -5.53 -4.01
C ASN A 19 -0.35 -4.93 -4.27
N TYR A 20 -0.47 -3.60 -4.27
CA TYR A 20 -1.70 -2.91 -4.66
C TYR A 20 -2.17 -3.30 -6.06
N SER A 21 -1.26 -3.27 -7.04
CA SER A 21 -1.62 -3.55 -8.43
C SER A 21 -2.12 -5.00 -8.62
N ARG A 22 -1.53 -5.96 -7.92
CA ARG A 22 -1.99 -7.37 -7.92
C ARG A 22 -3.32 -7.51 -7.20
N PHE A 23 -3.44 -6.94 -6.00
CA PHE A 23 -4.68 -6.93 -5.22
C PHE A 23 -5.87 -6.40 -6.04
N VAL A 24 -5.69 -5.29 -6.77
CA VAL A 24 -6.73 -4.73 -7.66
C VAL A 24 -7.15 -5.74 -8.71
N LEU A 25 -6.18 -6.41 -9.35
CA LEU A 25 -6.47 -7.41 -10.38
C LEU A 25 -7.16 -8.65 -9.78
N GLU A 26 -6.69 -9.15 -8.64
CA GLU A 26 -7.31 -10.27 -7.90
C GLU A 26 -8.78 -9.94 -7.57
N ALA A 27 -9.01 -8.76 -6.99
CA ALA A 27 -10.36 -8.31 -6.65
C ALA A 27 -11.26 -8.18 -7.88
N LEU A 28 -10.76 -7.61 -8.98
CA LEU A 28 -11.54 -7.46 -10.20
C LEU A 28 -11.81 -8.80 -10.89
N THR A 29 -10.85 -9.70 -10.95
CA THR A 29 -11.03 -11.02 -11.57
C THR A 29 -12.01 -11.89 -10.80
N GLU A 30 -12.05 -11.77 -9.48
CA GLU A 30 -12.97 -12.52 -8.62
C GLU A 30 -14.41 -11.94 -8.65
N TYR A 31 -14.54 -10.62 -8.54
CA TYR A 31 -15.84 -9.97 -8.34
C TYR A 31 -16.43 -9.33 -9.61
N ARG A 32 -15.69 -9.30 -10.72
CA ARG A 32 -16.11 -8.81 -12.05
C ARG A 32 -15.58 -9.73 -13.17
N PRO A 33 -15.86 -11.05 -13.11
CA PRO A 33 -15.32 -12.02 -14.06
C PRO A 33 -15.83 -11.85 -15.50
N GLU A 34 -16.89 -11.08 -15.70
CA GLU A 34 -17.46 -10.75 -17.01
C GLU A 34 -16.57 -9.82 -17.86
N ASN A 35 -15.61 -9.14 -17.23
CA ASN A 35 -14.69 -8.25 -17.93
C ASN A 35 -13.44 -9.03 -18.43
N ARG A 36 -12.77 -8.49 -19.45
CA ARG A 36 -11.46 -8.94 -19.90
C ARG A 36 -10.38 -7.96 -19.43
N TYR A 37 -9.29 -8.49 -18.92
CA TYR A 37 -8.20 -7.73 -18.31
C TYR A 37 -6.92 -7.92 -19.11
N LEU A 38 -6.47 -6.86 -19.79
CA LEU A 38 -5.30 -6.86 -20.65
C LEU A 38 -4.13 -6.18 -19.94
N LEU A 39 -3.13 -6.95 -19.58
CA LEU A 39 -1.97 -6.49 -18.82
C LEU A 39 -0.82 -6.15 -19.76
N TYR A 40 -0.46 -4.88 -19.87
CA TYR A 40 0.67 -4.44 -20.69
C TYR A 40 1.91 -4.21 -19.84
N SER A 41 2.94 -5.05 -20.00
CA SER A 41 4.19 -4.93 -19.25
C SER A 41 5.40 -4.85 -20.19
N PRO A 42 6.40 -3.99 -19.89
CA PRO A 42 7.62 -3.90 -20.70
C PRO A 42 8.52 -5.14 -20.60
N SER A 43 8.26 -6.04 -19.67
CA SER A 43 9.01 -7.29 -19.47
C SER A 43 8.15 -8.35 -18.77
N ILE A 44 8.54 -9.62 -18.89
CA ILE A 44 7.94 -10.72 -18.13
C ILE A 44 8.20 -10.53 -16.62
N GLY A 45 9.35 -9.95 -16.26
CA GLY A 45 9.69 -9.67 -14.87
C GLY A 45 9.83 -10.94 -14.02
N ARG A 46 9.05 -10.99 -12.94
CA ARG A 46 9.11 -12.02 -11.88
C ARG A 46 7.81 -12.81 -11.84
N PRO A 47 7.71 -13.92 -12.61
CA PRO A 47 6.47 -14.71 -12.74
C PRO A 47 5.90 -15.20 -11.41
N GLU A 48 6.75 -15.48 -10.42
CA GLU A 48 6.35 -15.89 -9.08
C GLU A 48 5.43 -14.88 -8.36
N LEU A 49 5.38 -13.62 -8.81
CA LEU A 49 4.54 -12.60 -8.21
C LEU A 49 3.11 -12.57 -8.76
N TYR A 50 2.85 -13.13 -9.95
CA TYR A 50 1.59 -12.94 -10.66
C TYR A 50 1.10 -14.18 -11.42
N ARG A 51 1.72 -15.35 -11.24
CA ARG A 51 1.36 -16.58 -11.95
C ARG A 51 -0.12 -16.92 -11.74
N GLU A 52 -0.62 -16.82 -10.52
CA GLU A 52 -1.99 -17.13 -10.16
C GLU A 52 -3.00 -16.22 -10.90
N LEU A 53 -2.66 -14.95 -11.12
CA LEU A 53 -3.49 -14.04 -11.93
C LEU A 53 -3.67 -14.52 -13.37
N LEU A 54 -2.66 -15.16 -13.96
CA LEU A 54 -2.72 -15.65 -15.34
C LEU A 54 -3.50 -16.96 -15.48
N GLU A 55 -3.86 -17.63 -14.40
CA GLU A 55 -4.74 -18.79 -14.40
C GLU A 55 -6.20 -18.40 -14.69
N HIS A 56 -6.58 -17.14 -14.45
CA HIS A 56 -7.89 -16.63 -14.80
C HIS A 56 -8.00 -16.41 -16.32
N ARG A 57 -9.01 -17.03 -16.94
CA ARG A 57 -9.26 -16.94 -18.39
C ARG A 57 -9.51 -15.51 -18.89
N SER A 58 -9.97 -14.63 -18.00
CA SER A 58 -10.22 -13.22 -18.29
C SER A 58 -8.96 -12.37 -18.34
N VAL A 59 -7.79 -12.88 -17.92
CA VAL A 59 -6.53 -12.13 -17.81
C VAL A 59 -5.56 -12.53 -18.92
N GLN A 60 -5.00 -11.53 -19.61
CA GLN A 60 -4.01 -11.74 -20.67
C GLN A 60 -2.81 -10.79 -20.46
N LEU A 61 -1.60 -11.35 -20.47
CA LEU A 61 -0.35 -10.57 -20.37
C LEU A 61 0.24 -10.32 -21.77
N HIS A 62 0.48 -9.05 -22.06
CA HIS A 62 1.14 -8.58 -23.27
C HIS A 62 2.50 -7.98 -22.96
N THR A 63 3.54 -8.51 -23.56
CA THR A 63 4.92 -8.02 -23.43
C THR A 63 5.49 -7.72 -24.83
N PRO A 64 6.52 -6.85 -24.94
CA PRO A 64 7.17 -6.62 -26.23
C PRO A 64 7.70 -7.90 -26.85
N HIS A 65 7.55 -8.00 -28.18
CA HIS A 65 8.25 -9.04 -28.93
C HIS A 65 9.77 -8.90 -28.72
N ARG A 66 10.51 -10.03 -28.70
CA ARG A 66 11.97 -10.02 -28.47
C ARG A 66 12.73 -9.00 -29.34
N ALA A 67 12.30 -8.80 -30.58
CA ALA A 67 12.88 -7.81 -31.50
C ALA A 67 12.68 -6.34 -31.09
N LEU A 68 11.76 -6.04 -30.18
CA LEU A 68 11.49 -4.69 -29.67
C LEU A 68 11.97 -4.48 -28.24
N ALA A 69 12.47 -5.51 -27.59
CA ALA A 69 12.94 -5.44 -26.19
C ALA A 69 14.12 -4.47 -25.99
N PHE A 70 14.90 -4.22 -27.06
CA PHE A 70 16.02 -3.27 -27.05
C PHE A 70 15.60 -1.79 -26.98
N LEU A 71 14.34 -1.46 -27.30
CA LEU A 71 13.85 -0.06 -27.26
C LEU A 71 13.77 0.53 -25.85
N GLY A 72 13.99 -0.29 -24.82
CA GLY A 72 13.85 0.11 -23.42
C GLY A 72 12.38 0.24 -22.99
N GLY A 73 12.11 -0.15 -21.75
CA GLY A 73 10.73 -0.26 -21.23
C GLY A 73 9.93 1.04 -21.27
N SER A 74 10.61 2.19 -21.15
CA SER A 74 9.94 3.51 -21.16
C SER A 74 9.45 3.90 -22.55
N LEU A 75 10.23 3.66 -23.59
CA LEU A 75 9.83 3.94 -24.97
C LEU A 75 8.70 3.01 -25.41
N TRP A 76 8.84 1.70 -25.16
CA TRP A 76 7.79 0.74 -25.48
C TRP A 76 6.46 1.13 -24.79
N ARG A 77 6.51 1.50 -23.51
CA ARG A 77 5.33 1.90 -22.74
C ARG A 77 4.62 3.10 -23.36
N ASN A 78 5.38 4.12 -23.77
CA ASN A 78 4.80 5.38 -24.27
C ASN A 78 4.36 5.33 -25.72
N TYR A 79 4.93 4.48 -26.55
CA TYR A 79 4.64 4.44 -27.99
C TYR A 79 3.92 3.17 -28.44
N SER A 80 4.24 2.00 -27.85
CA SER A 80 3.63 0.73 -28.28
C SER A 80 2.30 0.47 -27.58
N ILE A 81 2.17 0.77 -26.27
CA ILE A 81 0.91 0.54 -25.54
C ILE A 81 -0.26 1.27 -26.20
N PRO A 82 -0.19 2.57 -26.56
CA PRO A 82 -1.30 3.27 -27.20
C PRO A 82 -1.76 2.64 -28.52
N ARG A 83 -0.82 2.07 -29.27
CA ARG A 83 -1.14 1.33 -30.51
C ARG A 83 -1.82 0.00 -30.20
N LEU A 84 -1.27 -0.81 -29.29
CA LEU A 84 -1.80 -2.11 -28.92
C LEU A 84 -3.20 -2.01 -28.28
N VAL A 85 -3.44 -0.99 -27.48
CA VAL A 85 -4.75 -0.70 -26.88
C VAL A 85 -5.81 -0.46 -27.96
N ARG A 86 -5.45 0.27 -29.03
CA ARG A 86 -6.36 0.49 -30.19
C ARG A 86 -6.65 -0.80 -30.93
N GLU A 87 -5.59 -1.55 -31.28
CA GLU A 87 -5.71 -2.80 -32.02
C GLU A 87 -6.56 -3.84 -31.26
N ALA A 88 -6.45 -3.86 -29.93
CA ALA A 88 -7.21 -4.76 -29.07
C ALA A 88 -8.64 -4.28 -28.75
N LYS A 89 -9.08 -3.12 -29.28
CA LYS A 89 -10.38 -2.50 -29.01
C LYS A 89 -10.67 -2.42 -27.50
N VAL A 90 -9.72 -1.84 -26.76
CA VAL A 90 -9.84 -1.61 -25.32
C VAL A 90 -10.86 -0.50 -25.08
N ASP A 91 -11.77 -0.74 -24.13
CA ASP A 91 -12.76 0.26 -23.72
C ASP A 91 -12.15 1.26 -22.73
N LEU A 92 -11.37 0.77 -21.76
CA LEU A 92 -10.79 1.59 -20.71
C LEU A 92 -9.34 1.18 -20.38
N PHE A 93 -8.47 2.16 -20.18
CA PHE A 93 -7.09 1.98 -19.73
C PHE A 93 -6.88 2.55 -18.33
N HIS A 94 -6.38 1.72 -17.40
CA HIS A 94 -6.08 2.15 -16.04
C HIS A 94 -4.58 2.11 -15.73
N GLY A 95 -4.00 3.27 -15.43
CA GLY A 95 -2.65 3.42 -14.91
C GLY A 95 -2.62 3.22 -13.39
N LEU A 96 -2.20 2.05 -12.91
CA LEU A 96 -2.25 1.67 -11.49
C LEU A 96 -1.19 2.34 -10.59
N SER A 97 -0.28 3.13 -11.13
CA SER A 97 0.85 3.67 -10.35
C SER A 97 1.31 5.05 -10.79
N ASN A 98 0.49 6.05 -10.53
CA ASN A 98 0.72 7.49 -10.69
C ASN A 98 0.95 7.98 -12.13
N GLU A 99 1.00 7.12 -13.13
CA GLU A 99 1.36 7.49 -14.50
C GLU A 99 0.47 6.80 -15.54
N LEU A 100 0.17 7.53 -16.62
CA LEU A 100 -0.36 6.99 -17.88
C LEU A 100 0.71 7.02 -18.98
N PRO A 101 0.67 6.13 -19.97
CA PRO A 101 1.48 6.24 -21.18
C PRO A 101 1.15 7.53 -21.96
N LEU A 102 2.18 8.29 -22.35
CA LEU A 102 2.02 9.62 -22.98
C LEU A 102 1.11 9.62 -24.23
N GLY A 103 1.15 8.56 -25.01
CA GLY A 103 0.36 8.46 -26.25
C GLY A 103 -1.14 8.24 -26.06
N LEU A 104 -1.59 7.94 -24.83
CA LEU A 104 -3.02 7.76 -24.52
C LEU A 104 -3.76 9.09 -24.33
N TYR A 105 -3.06 10.19 -24.04
CA TYR A 105 -3.67 11.49 -23.75
C TYR A 105 -4.38 12.17 -24.94
N ARG A 106 -4.18 11.72 -26.15
CA ARG A 106 -4.48 12.56 -27.32
C ARG A 106 -5.39 11.97 -28.39
N ALA A 107 -5.73 10.72 -28.30
CA ALA A 107 -6.35 10.18 -29.49
C ALA A 107 -7.16 8.96 -29.21
N GLN A 108 -8.28 9.03 -28.59
CA GLN A 108 -9.12 7.89 -28.88
C GLN A 108 -10.32 7.75 -27.94
N ARG A 109 -11.33 7.15 -28.41
CA ARG A 109 -12.49 6.61 -27.71
C ARG A 109 -12.12 5.49 -26.72
N VAL A 110 -11.08 5.71 -25.89
CA VAL A 110 -10.63 4.82 -24.82
C VAL A 110 -10.65 5.61 -23.53
N GLY A 111 -11.50 5.23 -22.62
CA GLY A 111 -11.56 5.85 -21.30
C GLY A 111 -10.23 5.70 -20.55
N THR A 112 -9.79 6.74 -19.86
CA THR A 112 -8.49 6.74 -19.16
C THR A 112 -8.68 7.02 -17.67
N VAL A 113 -8.16 6.11 -16.84
CA VAL A 113 -8.14 6.23 -15.37
C VAL A 113 -6.71 6.16 -14.89
N VAL A 114 -6.35 6.95 -13.89
CA VAL A 114 -5.06 6.86 -13.21
C VAL A 114 -5.22 6.81 -11.70
N THR A 115 -4.56 5.86 -11.03
CA THR A 115 -4.46 5.87 -9.56
C THR A 115 -3.25 6.68 -9.12
N ILE A 116 -3.47 7.68 -8.27
CA ILE A 116 -2.43 8.43 -7.57
C ILE A 116 -2.37 7.94 -6.12
N HIS A 117 -1.21 7.42 -5.72
CA HIS A 117 -1.03 6.83 -4.40
C HIS A 117 -0.72 7.85 -3.31
N ASP A 118 0.16 8.79 -3.59
CA ASP A 118 0.52 9.88 -2.71
C ASP A 118 1.27 11.00 -3.45
N LEU A 119 1.42 12.14 -2.79
CA LEU A 119 2.29 13.22 -3.20
C LEU A 119 3.37 13.50 -2.14
N ALA A 120 3.89 12.46 -1.50
CA ALA A 120 4.91 12.54 -0.46
C ALA A 120 6.14 13.35 -0.91
N PHE A 121 6.55 13.24 -2.16
CA PHE A 121 7.68 13.99 -2.73
C PHE A 121 7.46 15.52 -2.77
N ILE A 122 6.22 15.99 -2.61
CA ILE A 122 5.86 17.41 -2.49
C ILE A 122 5.70 17.80 -1.01
N ARG A 123 4.96 16.99 -0.24
CA ARG A 123 4.67 17.26 1.18
C ARG A 123 5.90 17.13 2.07
N TYR A 124 6.79 16.16 1.76
CA TYR A 124 8.02 15.85 2.49
C TYR A 124 9.24 15.82 1.57
N PRO A 125 9.60 16.99 0.99
CA PRO A 125 10.66 17.09 -0.01
C PRO A 125 12.04 16.62 0.47
N GLN A 126 12.28 16.64 1.78
CA GLN A 126 13.55 16.22 2.39
C GLN A 126 13.86 14.72 2.17
N TYR A 127 12.85 13.88 1.93
CA TYR A 127 13.05 12.45 1.68
C TYR A 127 13.33 12.10 0.21
N TYR A 128 13.34 13.10 -0.69
CA TYR A 128 13.48 12.89 -2.13
C TYR A 128 14.55 13.78 -2.75
N LYS A 129 15.27 13.25 -3.73
CA LYS A 129 16.23 14.05 -4.50
C LYS A 129 15.51 15.13 -5.31
N PRO A 130 16.08 16.35 -5.46
CA PRO A 130 15.44 17.45 -6.19
C PRO A 130 15.04 17.08 -7.62
N ILE A 131 15.89 16.32 -8.33
CA ILE A 131 15.62 15.89 -9.70
C ILE A 131 14.42 14.93 -9.77
N ASP A 132 14.31 13.98 -8.83
CA ASP A 132 13.20 13.04 -8.78
C ASP A 132 11.88 13.77 -8.48
N ARG A 133 11.92 14.76 -7.58
CA ARG A 133 10.75 15.61 -7.26
C ARG A 133 10.24 16.35 -8.49
N LEU A 134 11.14 16.95 -9.27
CA LEU A 134 10.78 17.66 -10.51
C LEU A 134 10.15 16.70 -11.54
N LEU A 135 10.76 15.53 -11.73
CA LEU A 135 10.30 14.51 -12.67
C LEU A 135 8.93 13.96 -12.25
N TYR A 136 8.74 13.61 -10.98
CA TYR A 136 7.46 13.09 -10.47
C TYR A 136 6.36 14.15 -10.56
N ARG A 137 6.65 15.39 -10.16
CA ARG A 137 5.67 16.49 -10.27
C ARG A 137 5.18 16.66 -11.71
N ARG A 138 6.09 16.63 -12.69
CA ARG A 138 5.71 16.75 -14.12
C ARG A 138 4.91 15.55 -14.60
N LYS A 139 5.37 14.32 -14.33
CA LYS A 139 4.75 13.10 -14.83
C LYS A 139 3.39 12.84 -14.18
N TYR A 140 3.32 12.88 -12.85
CA TYR A 140 2.08 12.59 -12.12
C TYR A 140 1.04 13.69 -12.38
N GLY A 141 1.45 14.96 -12.35
CA GLY A 141 0.58 16.07 -12.68
C GLY A 141 0.07 16.04 -14.12
N ALA A 142 0.93 15.65 -15.09
CA ALA A 142 0.50 15.48 -16.48
C ALA A 142 -0.50 14.32 -16.61
N SER A 143 -0.25 13.18 -15.96
CA SER A 143 -1.15 12.03 -15.98
C SER A 143 -2.49 12.34 -15.31
N ALA A 144 -2.47 12.98 -14.14
CA ALA A 144 -3.68 13.34 -13.41
C ALA A 144 -4.58 14.33 -14.17
N ARG A 145 -3.99 15.35 -14.81
CA ARG A 145 -4.77 16.31 -15.62
C ARG A 145 -5.30 15.75 -16.92
N ALA A 146 -4.57 14.79 -17.50
CA ALA A 146 -4.91 14.22 -18.83
C ALA A 146 -5.85 13.02 -18.73
N ALA A 147 -5.94 12.33 -17.60
CA ALA A 147 -6.87 11.22 -17.40
C ALA A 147 -8.32 11.71 -17.40
N ASP A 148 -9.26 10.92 -17.88
CA ASP A 148 -10.70 11.23 -17.75
C ASP A 148 -11.13 11.17 -16.30
N HIS A 149 -10.52 10.27 -15.50
CA HIS A 149 -10.79 10.19 -14.07
C HIS A 149 -9.53 9.81 -13.28
N VAL A 150 -9.41 10.38 -12.08
CA VAL A 150 -8.33 10.10 -11.15
C VAL A 150 -8.88 9.34 -9.95
N ILE A 151 -8.29 8.19 -9.66
CA ILE A 151 -8.51 7.47 -8.41
C ILE A 151 -7.42 7.86 -7.42
N THR A 152 -7.79 8.15 -6.20
CA THR A 152 -6.87 8.36 -5.08
C THR A 152 -7.11 7.30 -4.01
N VAL A 153 -6.06 6.94 -3.28
CA VAL A 153 -6.13 5.84 -2.30
C VAL A 153 -6.51 6.31 -0.89
N SER A 154 -6.67 7.62 -0.71
CA SER A 154 -7.11 8.27 0.53
C SER A 154 -7.72 9.65 0.24
N GLU A 155 -8.54 10.16 1.15
CA GLU A 155 -9.07 11.53 1.09
C GLU A 155 -7.94 12.58 1.22
N GLN A 156 -6.88 12.24 1.96
CA GLN A 156 -5.68 13.10 1.99
C GLN A 156 -5.08 13.24 0.59
N THR A 157 -4.88 12.13 -0.12
CA THR A 157 -4.34 12.16 -1.49
C THR A 157 -5.32 12.85 -2.46
N ARG A 158 -6.63 12.71 -2.25
CA ARG A 158 -7.66 13.42 -3.04
C ARG A 158 -7.49 14.94 -2.92
N ARG A 159 -7.43 15.46 -1.70
CA ARG A 159 -7.16 16.89 -1.48
C ARG A 159 -5.86 17.33 -2.14
N ASP A 160 -4.79 16.55 -1.98
CA ASP A 160 -3.49 16.87 -2.58
C ASP A 160 -3.54 16.92 -4.13
N VAL A 161 -4.28 16.02 -4.77
CA VAL A 161 -4.43 16.01 -6.24
C VAL A 161 -5.22 17.24 -6.73
N ILE A 162 -6.30 17.59 -6.05
CA ILE A 162 -7.10 18.77 -6.36
C ILE A 162 -6.27 20.05 -6.16
N ASP A 163 -5.70 20.24 -4.99
CA ASP A 163 -5.02 21.48 -4.60
C ASP A 163 -3.70 21.69 -5.36
N ILE A 164 -2.92 20.64 -5.57
CA ILE A 164 -1.55 20.74 -6.10
C ILE A 164 -1.51 20.60 -7.61
N PHE A 165 -2.33 19.69 -8.18
CA PHE A 165 -2.35 19.44 -9.61
C PHE A 165 -3.48 20.18 -10.35
N GLY A 166 -4.42 20.78 -9.62
CA GLY A 166 -5.55 21.53 -10.18
C GLY A 166 -6.49 20.64 -11.00
N VAL A 167 -6.70 19.40 -10.55
CA VAL A 167 -7.70 18.51 -11.16
C VAL A 167 -9.06 18.86 -10.60
N GLU A 168 -10.06 18.92 -11.47
CA GLU A 168 -11.45 19.20 -11.11
C GLU A 168 -11.97 18.14 -10.12
N GLU A 169 -12.69 18.56 -9.10
CA GLU A 169 -13.13 17.71 -7.98
C GLU A 169 -13.98 16.53 -8.45
N GLU A 170 -14.84 16.76 -9.43
CA GLU A 170 -15.75 15.76 -10.01
C GLU A 170 -15.00 14.63 -10.75
N ARG A 171 -13.77 14.88 -11.12
CA ARG A 171 -12.89 13.91 -11.79
C ARG A 171 -11.98 13.16 -10.82
N VAL A 172 -12.15 13.32 -9.51
CA VAL A 172 -11.31 12.67 -8.50
C VAL A 172 -12.18 11.90 -7.52
N THR A 173 -12.00 10.58 -7.48
CA THR A 173 -12.72 9.69 -6.54
C THR A 173 -11.72 8.95 -5.66
N THR A 174 -12.00 8.89 -4.36
CA THR A 174 -11.26 8.04 -3.43
C THR A 174 -11.77 6.62 -3.52
N VAL A 175 -10.88 5.70 -3.92
CA VAL A 175 -11.08 4.25 -3.78
C VAL A 175 -9.97 3.73 -2.88
N TYR A 176 -10.33 3.33 -1.68
CA TYR A 176 -9.38 2.86 -0.68
C TYR A 176 -8.63 1.61 -1.13
N GLN A 177 -7.52 1.35 -0.47
CA GLN A 177 -6.79 0.10 -0.66
C GLN A 177 -7.35 -0.98 0.26
N GLY A 178 -7.21 -2.24 -0.17
CA GLY A 178 -7.51 -3.40 0.64
C GLY A 178 -6.27 -4.19 1.01
N CYS A 179 -6.44 -5.22 1.79
CA CYS A 179 -5.42 -6.22 2.05
C CYS A 179 -5.96 -7.64 1.86
N SER A 180 -5.07 -8.61 1.82
CA SER A 180 -5.44 -10.03 1.67
C SER A 180 -6.29 -10.50 2.86
N GLU A 181 -7.35 -11.26 2.59
CA GLU A 181 -8.24 -11.84 3.61
C GLU A 181 -7.54 -12.82 4.55
N ARG A 182 -6.36 -13.33 4.18
CA ARG A 182 -5.53 -14.20 5.03
C ARG A 182 -5.19 -13.58 6.39
N PHE A 183 -5.18 -12.25 6.52
CA PHE A 183 -4.97 -11.58 7.81
C PHE A 183 -6.19 -11.66 8.74
N ALA A 184 -7.39 -11.90 8.22
CA ALA A 184 -8.59 -12.14 9.01
C ALA A 184 -8.77 -13.60 9.46
N GLN A 185 -8.01 -14.53 8.86
CA GLN A 185 -8.18 -15.98 9.00
C GLN A 185 -6.94 -16.66 9.60
N ILE A 186 -6.15 -15.96 10.39
CA ILE A 186 -4.90 -16.46 10.96
C ILE A 186 -5.17 -17.64 11.89
N GLN A 187 -4.50 -18.77 11.63
CA GLN A 187 -4.61 -19.95 12.46
C GLN A 187 -3.54 -19.96 13.56
N PRO A 188 -3.81 -20.55 14.74
CA PRO A 188 -2.83 -20.65 15.85
C PRO A 188 -1.52 -21.33 15.42
N GLU A 189 -1.59 -22.27 14.49
CA GLU A 189 -0.45 -22.99 13.93
C GLU A 189 0.49 -22.06 13.16
N GLU A 190 -0.08 -21.06 12.43
CA GLU A 190 0.70 -20.07 11.70
C GLU A 190 1.48 -19.15 12.66
N VAL A 191 0.85 -18.77 13.77
CA VAL A 191 1.50 -17.99 14.83
C VAL A 191 2.65 -18.79 15.45
N THR A 192 2.42 -20.08 15.75
CA THR A 192 3.42 -20.97 16.31
C THR A 192 4.58 -21.19 15.34
N ALA A 193 4.28 -21.46 14.07
CA ALA A 193 5.29 -21.65 13.02
C ALA A 193 6.14 -20.38 12.82
N ALA A 194 5.51 -19.19 12.75
CA ALA A 194 6.23 -17.93 12.63
C ALA A 194 7.14 -17.69 13.83
N ARG A 195 6.64 -17.94 15.07
CA ARG A 195 7.41 -17.80 16.30
C ARG A 195 8.64 -18.68 16.33
N GLN A 196 8.51 -19.94 15.96
CA GLN A 196 9.63 -20.89 15.94
C GLN A 196 10.64 -20.56 14.83
N ALA A 197 10.16 -20.36 13.58
CA ALA A 197 11.03 -20.13 12.43
C ALA A 197 11.84 -18.83 12.55
N LEU A 198 11.25 -17.79 13.13
CA LEU A 198 11.83 -16.44 13.22
C LEU A 198 12.34 -16.11 14.63
N ARG A 199 12.24 -17.04 15.58
CA ARG A 199 12.65 -16.87 16.99
C ARG A 199 12.02 -15.61 17.61
N LEU A 200 10.71 -15.42 17.39
CA LEU A 200 10.00 -14.27 17.92
C LEU A 200 9.91 -14.32 19.45
N PRO A 201 9.98 -13.17 20.14
CA PRO A 201 9.76 -13.10 21.56
C PRO A 201 8.31 -13.49 21.92
N GLN A 202 8.10 -13.86 23.17
CA GLN A 202 6.77 -14.27 23.66
C GLN A 202 5.76 -13.13 23.59
N ARG A 203 6.19 -11.92 23.96
CA ARG A 203 5.37 -10.71 24.00
C ARG A 203 6.02 -9.60 23.18
N TYR A 204 5.30 -9.01 22.25
CA TYR A 204 5.84 -7.94 21.43
C TYR A 204 4.79 -6.99 20.88
N MET A 205 5.20 -5.74 20.71
CA MET A 205 4.58 -4.80 19.80
C MET A 205 5.19 -4.97 18.40
N LEU A 206 4.38 -4.79 17.37
CA LEU A 206 4.76 -5.03 15.98
C LEU A 206 4.82 -3.73 15.19
N PHE A 207 5.85 -3.59 14.37
CA PHE A 207 6.00 -2.59 13.31
C PHE A 207 6.22 -3.30 11.97
N VAL A 208 5.51 -2.92 10.91
CA VAL A 208 5.70 -3.48 9.56
C VAL A 208 5.88 -2.37 8.53
N GLY A 209 7.01 -2.37 7.82
CA GLY A 209 7.32 -1.38 6.79
C GLY A 209 8.82 -1.27 6.51
N SER A 210 9.19 -0.71 5.36
CA SER A 210 10.60 -0.43 5.07
C SER A 210 11.20 0.40 6.21
N ILE A 211 12.39 0.02 6.70
CA ILE A 211 13.03 0.74 7.81
C ILE A 211 13.71 1.98 7.24
N GLU A 212 12.94 3.04 7.11
CA GLU A 212 13.34 4.33 6.57
C GLU A 212 12.82 5.47 7.45
N GLU A 213 13.45 6.64 7.36
CA GLU A 213 13.21 7.78 8.26
C GLU A 213 11.72 8.19 8.28
N ARG A 214 11.07 8.25 7.14
CA ARG A 214 9.66 8.60 7.01
C ARG A 214 8.73 7.67 7.79
N LYS A 215 9.06 6.37 7.86
CA LYS A 215 8.29 5.35 8.61
C LYS A 215 8.50 5.43 10.13
N ASN A 216 9.53 6.15 10.57
CA ASN A 216 9.73 6.60 11.94
C ASN A 216 9.84 5.48 13.00
N LEU A 217 10.50 4.38 12.67
CA LEU A 217 10.77 3.29 13.63
C LEU A 217 11.53 3.79 14.89
N LEU A 218 12.29 4.89 14.77
CA LEU A 218 12.98 5.51 15.90
C LEU A 218 12.01 5.89 17.02
N LEU A 219 10.84 6.44 16.71
CA LEU A 219 9.85 6.78 17.74
C LEU A 219 9.38 5.55 18.52
N ALA A 220 9.17 4.42 17.82
CA ALA A 220 8.81 3.16 18.48
C ALA A 220 9.94 2.64 19.40
N VAL A 221 11.21 2.82 19.03
CA VAL A 221 12.37 2.46 19.86
C VAL A 221 12.47 3.38 21.08
N GLU A 222 12.20 4.67 20.93
CA GLU A 222 12.18 5.64 22.03
C GLU A 222 11.04 5.35 23.01
N ALA A 223 9.85 5.05 22.51
CA ALA A 223 8.72 4.61 23.32
C ALA A 223 9.03 3.31 24.07
N LEU A 224 9.66 2.32 23.40
CA LEU A 224 10.07 1.05 24.04
C LEU A 224 10.92 1.26 25.29
N ALA A 225 11.80 2.26 25.29
CA ALA A 225 12.65 2.56 26.43
C ALA A 225 11.86 3.09 27.64
N GLN A 226 10.74 3.74 27.39
CA GLN A 226 9.91 4.40 28.38
C GLN A 226 8.81 3.50 28.95
N LEU A 227 8.44 2.40 28.27
CA LEU A 227 7.38 1.49 28.70
C LEU A 227 7.59 1.02 30.16
N GLN A 228 6.50 0.91 30.91
CA GLN A 228 6.50 0.33 32.24
C GLN A 228 6.81 -1.17 32.20
N ASP A 229 6.22 -1.87 31.21
CA ASP A 229 6.46 -3.28 30.93
C ASP A 229 7.83 -3.50 30.29
N LYS A 230 8.79 -4.05 31.05
CA LYS A 230 10.14 -4.32 30.55
C LYS A 230 10.27 -5.67 29.83
N GLU A 231 9.24 -6.50 29.87
CA GLU A 231 9.19 -7.79 29.14
C GLU A 231 8.62 -7.67 27.73
N LEU A 232 8.03 -6.52 27.37
CA LEU A 232 7.56 -6.28 26.02
C LEU A 232 8.73 -5.98 25.08
N HIS A 233 8.78 -6.66 23.95
CA HIS A 233 9.77 -6.45 22.90
C HIS A 233 9.18 -5.65 21.73
N LEU A 234 10.04 -5.11 20.84
CA LEU A 234 9.66 -4.53 19.56
C LEU A 234 10.15 -5.44 18.44
N VAL A 235 9.22 -5.98 17.66
CA VAL A 235 9.49 -6.69 16.42
C VAL A 235 9.22 -5.75 15.25
N ALA A 236 10.23 -5.48 14.45
CA ALA A 236 10.14 -4.63 13.26
C ALA A 236 10.44 -5.45 12.00
N VAL A 237 9.43 -5.60 11.14
CA VAL A 237 9.52 -6.35 9.89
C VAL A 237 9.65 -5.38 8.73
N GLY A 238 10.72 -5.50 7.95
CA GLY A 238 10.86 -4.66 6.78
C GLY A 238 12.21 -4.69 6.09
N ARG A 239 12.25 -4.06 4.92
CA ARG A 239 13.48 -3.98 4.15
C ARG A 239 14.54 -3.16 4.89
N ARG A 240 15.75 -3.69 4.94
CA ARG A 240 16.91 -3.00 5.47
C ARG A 240 17.31 -1.81 4.59
N THR A 241 17.56 -0.66 5.21
CA THR A 241 18.10 0.54 4.57
C THR A 241 19.28 1.08 5.40
N PRO A 242 20.04 2.08 4.93
CA PRO A 242 21.08 2.71 5.74
C PRO A 242 20.57 3.30 7.07
N TYR A 243 19.31 3.69 7.14
CA TYR A 243 18.66 4.22 8.35
C TYR A 243 18.63 3.21 9.52
N VAL A 244 18.71 1.90 9.24
CA VAL A 244 18.79 0.85 10.28
C VAL A 244 19.93 1.11 11.26
N GLN A 245 21.07 1.67 10.81
CA GLN A 245 22.18 1.97 11.70
C GLN A 245 21.82 3.01 12.77
N GLN A 246 21.08 4.05 12.40
CA GLN A 246 20.60 5.07 13.34
C GLN A 246 19.65 4.46 14.38
N VAL A 247 18.77 3.55 13.95
CA VAL A 247 17.84 2.83 14.81
C VAL A 247 18.60 1.99 15.85
N LEU A 248 19.61 1.22 15.42
CA LEU A 248 20.43 0.38 16.29
C LEU A 248 21.24 1.22 17.28
N ASP A 249 21.82 2.32 16.83
CA ASP A 249 22.61 3.21 17.69
C ASP A 249 21.74 3.91 18.73
N ARG A 250 20.50 4.27 18.37
CA ARG A 250 19.54 4.81 19.31
C ARG A 250 19.11 3.77 20.35
N ALA A 251 18.81 2.54 19.91
CA ALA A 251 18.45 1.43 20.82
C ALA A 251 19.58 1.10 21.81
N ARG A 252 20.86 1.13 21.37
CA ARG A 252 22.03 0.96 22.26
C ARG A 252 22.11 2.07 23.32
N ARG A 253 21.99 3.32 22.89
CA ARG A 253 22.05 4.48 23.79
C ARG A 253 20.94 4.46 24.84
N LEU A 254 19.77 3.95 24.47
CA LEU A 254 18.63 3.82 25.37
C LEU A 254 18.61 2.53 26.19
N GLY A 255 19.58 1.61 25.99
CA GLY A 255 19.66 0.33 26.72
C GLY A 255 18.59 -0.70 26.34
N VAL A 256 17.92 -0.54 25.20
CA VAL A 256 16.81 -1.42 24.77
C VAL A 256 17.16 -2.32 23.56
N LEU A 257 18.44 -2.40 23.19
CA LEU A 257 18.87 -3.18 22.03
C LEU A 257 18.49 -4.66 22.14
N SER A 258 18.53 -5.26 23.33
CA SER A 258 18.14 -6.66 23.57
C SER A 258 16.65 -6.93 23.37
N ARG A 259 15.82 -5.88 23.42
CA ARG A 259 14.37 -5.95 23.21
C ARG A 259 13.96 -5.55 21.79
N LEU A 260 14.89 -5.19 20.90
CA LEU A 260 14.63 -4.82 19.50
C LEU A 260 14.98 -5.99 18.56
N HIS A 261 14.00 -6.47 17.80
CA HIS A 261 14.14 -7.54 16.82
C HIS A 261 13.87 -6.99 15.41
N LEU A 262 14.90 -6.93 14.58
CA LEU A 262 14.79 -6.46 13.19
C LEU A 262 14.74 -7.68 12.25
N LEU A 263 13.62 -7.88 11.59
CA LEU A 263 13.39 -8.97 10.66
C LEU A 263 13.42 -8.46 9.22
N HIS A 264 14.36 -8.99 8.46
CA HIS A 264 14.53 -8.65 7.05
C HIS A 264 14.22 -9.86 6.16
N GLN A 265 13.67 -9.64 4.99
CA GLN A 265 13.38 -10.71 4.00
C GLN A 265 12.46 -11.81 4.56
N VAL A 266 11.48 -11.43 5.37
CA VAL A 266 10.47 -12.37 5.86
C VAL A 266 9.63 -12.89 4.71
N GLY A 267 9.49 -14.20 4.61
CA GLY A 267 8.61 -14.85 3.62
C GLY A 267 7.15 -14.45 3.84
N ALA A 268 6.44 -14.21 2.75
CA ALA A 268 5.04 -13.77 2.80
C ALA A 268 4.13 -14.71 3.60
N THR A 269 4.47 -16.00 3.69
CA THR A 269 3.76 -17.03 4.47
C THR A 269 3.81 -16.80 5.97
N TYR A 270 4.88 -16.21 6.50
CA TYR A 270 5.01 -15.98 7.94
C TYR A 270 4.36 -14.68 8.42
N LEU A 271 4.09 -13.75 7.50
CA LEU A 271 3.63 -12.42 7.89
C LEU A 271 2.31 -12.43 8.67
N PRO A 272 1.27 -13.20 8.30
CA PRO A 272 0.04 -13.30 9.10
C PRO A 272 0.31 -13.81 10.52
N GLY A 273 1.13 -14.86 10.68
CA GLY A 273 1.49 -15.40 11.99
C GLY A 273 2.25 -14.40 12.87
N ILE A 274 3.07 -13.50 12.27
CA ILE A 274 3.73 -12.41 13.00
C ILE A 274 2.70 -11.39 13.49
N TYR A 275 1.72 -11.02 12.66
CA TYR A 275 0.63 -10.17 13.11
C TYR A 275 -0.16 -10.84 14.22
N GLY A 276 -0.64 -12.07 14.03
CA GLY A 276 -1.48 -12.78 14.99
C GLY A 276 -0.81 -13.03 16.37
N GLY A 277 0.52 -12.99 16.44
CA GLY A 277 1.27 -13.13 17.69
C GLY A 277 1.57 -11.81 18.41
N ALA A 278 1.24 -10.65 17.82
CA ALA A 278 1.53 -9.35 18.41
C ALA A 278 0.47 -8.90 19.42
N GLU A 279 0.87 -8.14 20.46
CA GLU A 279 -0.06 -7.56 21.43
C GLU A 279 -0.63 -6.20 20.99
N VAL A 280 0.15 -5.43 20.24
CA VAL A 280 -0.23 -4.11 19.70
C VAL A 280 0.56 -3.85 18.42
N PHE A 281 -0.07 -3.21 17.46
CA PHE A 281 0.58 -2.74 16.25
C PHE A 281 0.86 -1.25 16.34
N VAL A 282 2.11 -0.83 16.10
CA VAL A 282 2.53 0.57 16.15
C VAL A 282 2.99 1.03 14.78
N TYR A 283 2.43 2.13 14.27
CA TYR A 283 2.75 2.66 12.96
C TYR A 283 2.92 4.18 12.98
N PRO A 284 4.03 4.67 13.55
CA PRO A 284 4.26 6.09 13.78
C PRO A 284 4.78 6.82 12.53
N SER A 285 4.37 6.37 11.35
CA SER A 285 4.82 6.95 10.08
C SER A 285 4.41 8.41 9.95
N ARG A 286 5.34 9.26 9.51
CA ARG A 286 5.11 10.70 9.32
C ARG A 286 4.19 11.00 8.15
N PHE A 287 4.19 10.16 7.14
CA PHE A 287 3.34 10.31 5.96
C PHE A 287 3.20 9.00 5.20
N GLU A 288 1.99 8.71 4.77
CA GLU A 288 1.63 7.57 3.92
C GLU A 288 0.63 7.99 2.84
N GLY A 289 0.52 7.15 1.80
CA GLY A 289 -0.57 7.28 0.84
C GLY A 289 -1.88 6.71 1.36
N PHE A 290 -1.80 5.62 2.18
CA PHE A 290 -2.96 5.05 2.86
C PHE A 290 -2.58 4.41 4.21
N GLY A 291 -2.00 3.22 4.22
CA GLY A 291 -1.66 2.53 5.48
C GLY A 291 -2.09 1.06 5.47
N ILE A 292 -1.76 0.32 4.41
CA ILE A 292 -2.07 -1.12 4.31
C ILE A 292 -1.67 -1.90 5.57
N PRO A 293 -0.49 -1.69 6.20
CA PRO A 293 -0.13 -2.40 7.41
C PRO A 293 -1.10 -2.18 8.59
N ILE A 294 -1.78 -1.05 8.65
CA ILE A 294 -2.81 -0.79 9.65
C ILE A 294 -4.02 -1.69 9.41
N ILE A 295 -4.52 -1.77 8.16
CA ILE A 295 -5.68 -2.62 7.88
C ILE A 295 -5.34 -4.12 7.98
N GLU A 296 -4.09 -4.51 7.73
CA GLU A 296 -3.60 -5.86 8.03
C GLU A 296 -3.67 -6.17 9.54
N ALA A 297 -3.24 -5.24 10.39
CA ALA A 297 -3.28 -5.37 11.84
C ALA A 297 -4.73 -5.44 12.38
N LEU A 298 -5.62 -4.57 11.89
CA LEU A 298 -7.04 -4.59 12.27
C LEU A 298 -7.73 -5.90 11.86
N ASN A 299 -7.46 -6.41 10.64
CA ASN A 299 -7.95 -7.72 10.21
C ASN A 299 -7.42 -8.85 11.10
N ALA A 300 -6.16 -8.78 11.52
CA ALA A 300 -5.56 -9.74 12.46
C ALA A 300 -6.12 -9.63 13.88
N GLY A 301 -6.99 -8.66 14.16
CA GLY A 301 -7.58 -8.44 15.47
C GLY A 301 -6.59 -7.90 16.50
N ILE A 302 -5.69 -6.99 16.06
CA ILE A 302 -4.69 -6.38 16.93
C ILE A 302 -5.03 -4.89 17.13
N PRO A 303 -4.96 -4.37 18.36
CA PRO A 303 -5.06 -2.93 18.60
C PRO A 303 -4.01 -2.15 17.82
N VAL A 304 -4.40 -1.02 17.24
CA VAL A 304 -3.53 -0.18 16.41
C VAL A 304 -3.27 1.16 17.07
N ILE A 305 -2.00 1.58 17.06
CA ILE A 305 -1.58 2.93 17.42
C ILE A 305 -0.83 3.51 16.22
N GLY A 306 -1.45 4.51 15.56
CA GLY A 306 -0.89 5.21 14.41
C GLY A 306 -0.34 6.59 14.76
N ALA A 307 0.16 7.31 13.75
CA ALA A 307 0.46 8.73 13.87
C ALA A 307 -0.67 9.60 13.31
N THR A 308 -0.83 10.81 13.85
CA THR A 308 -1.70 11.86 13.33
C THR A 308 -1.07 12.58 12.13
N GLY A 309 -1.87 13.39 11.43
CA GLY A 309 -1.38 14.34 10.42
C GLY A 309 -1.20 13.75 9.02
N SER A 310 -1.68 12.51 8.78
CA SER A 310 -1.73 11.90 7.45
C SER A 310 -3.00 11.02 7.30
N CYS A 311 -3.06 10.23 6.24
CA CYS A 311 -4.19 9.32 5.97
C CYS A 311 -4.28 8.11 6.91
N LEU A 312 -3.44 7.98 7.93
CA LEU A 312 -3.44 6.81 8.82
C LEU A 312 -4.73 6.71 9.64
N GLU A 313 -5.37 7.86 9.94
CA GLU A 313 -6.68 7.90 10.60
C GLU A 313 -7.79 7.34 9.70
N GLU A 314 -7.67 7.51 8.38
CA GLU A 314 -8.58 6.91 7.39
C GLU A 314 -8.42 5.39 7.31
N ALA A 315 -7.20 4.87 7.51
CA ALA A 315 -6.94 3.43 7.50
C ALA A 315 -7.29 2.76 8.83
N GLY A 316 -7.02 3.43 9.96
CA GLY A 316 -7.18 2.86 11.30
C GLY A 316 -8.55 3.09 11.94
N GLY A 317 -9.30 4.07 11.46
CA GLY A 317 -10.63 4.38 11.97
C GLY A 317 -10.66 5.03 13.36
N PRO A 318 -11.85 5.32 13.87
CA PRO A 318 -12.02 6.15 15.07
C PRO A 318 -11.66 5.45 16.39
N THR A 319 -11.58 4.14 16.42
CA THR A 319 -11.25 3.36 17.63
C THR A 319 -9.78 2.98 17.75
N SER A 320 -8.99 3.16 16.70
CA SER A 320 -7.53 3.16 16.80
C SER A 320 -7.05 4.37 17.60
N LEU A 321 -5.88 4.27 18.21
CA LEU A 321 -5.28 5.40 18.92
C LEU A 321 -4.24 6.08 18.03
N TYR A 322 -4.02 7.37 18.29
CA TYR A 322 -3.10 8.17 17.46
C TYR A 322 -2.22 9.06 18.32
N THR A 323 -0.99 9.25 17.89
CA THR A 323 0.01 10.10 18.53
C THR A 323 0.65 11.04 17.53
N ASP A 324 1.16 12.18 18.01
CA ASP A 324 2.06 13.00 17.22
C ASP A 324 3.32 12.19 16.85
N PRO A 325 3.76 12.20 15.57
CA PRO A 325 4.95 11.46 15.14
C PRO A 325 6.27 11.92 15.74
N ASP A 326 6.27 12.97 16.57
CA ASP A 326 7.44 13.47 17.31
C ASP A 326 7.32 13.28 18.83
N ASN A 327 6.25 12.60 19.32
CA ASN A 327 5.98 12.44 20.75
C ASN A 327 6.10 10.96 21.19
N ALA A 328 7.32 10.57 21.61
CA ALA A 328 7.61 9.22 22.09
C ALA A 328 6.94 8.93 23.46
N ASP A 329 6.79 9.94 24.32
CA ASP A 329 6.17 9.81 25.65
C ASP A 329 4.68 9.48 25.51
N MET A 330 4.00 10.16 24.58
CA MET A 330 2.60 9.86 24.27
C MET A 330 2.46 8.47 23.68
N LEU A 331 3.32 8.07 22.74
CA LEU A 331 3.30 6.73 22.17
C LEU A 331 3.48 5.66 23.25
N ALA A 332 4.43 5.83 24.16
CA ALA A 332 4.65 4.92 25.29
C ALA A 332 3.41 4.83 26.20
N SER A 333 2.83 5.97 26.57
CA SER A 333 1.61 6.03 27.38
C SER A 333 0.42 5.31 26.73
N LEU A 334 0.24 5.48 25.42
CA LEU A 334 -0.82 4.78 24.67
C LEU A 334 -0.58 3.27 24.61
N ILE A 335 0.67 2.83 24.44
CA ILE A 335 1.02 1.41 24.45
C ILE A 335 0.72 0.82 25.84
N ASP A 336 1.22 1.42 26.92
CA ASP A 336 0.97 0.96 28.30
C ASP A 336 -0.54 0.88 28.59
N ARG A 337 -1.31 1.89 28.16
CA ARG A 337 -2.77 1.90 28.30
C ARG A 337 -3.44 0.72 27.58
N VAL A 338 -3.08 0.44 26.34
CA VAL A 338 -3.63 -0.69 25.56
C VAL A 338 -3.28 -2.03 26.17
N LEU A 339 -2.10 -2.15 26.79
CA LEU A 339 -1.66 -3.40 27.44
C LEU A 339 -2.38 -3.66 28.75
N ILE A 340 -2.73 -2.62 29.52
CA ILE A 340 -3.34 -2.72 30.87
C ILE A 340 -4.87 -2.73 30.79
N ASP A 341 -5.47 -1.90 29.94
CA ASP A 341 -6.93 -1.75 29.83
C ASP A 341 -7.55 -2.80 28.91
N ILE A 342 -7.96 -3.91 29.51
CA ILE A 342 -8.60 -5.04 28.78
C ILE A 342 -9.89 -4.61 28.06
N SER A 343 -10.66 -3.69 28.65
CA SER A 343 -11.92 -3.21 28.05
C SER A 343 -11.65 -2.38 26.81
N LEU A 344 -10.70 -1.46 26.89
CA LEU A 344 -10.25 -0.67 25.73
C LEU A 344 -9.70 -1.58 24.63
N ARG A 345 -8.83 -2.53 25.00
CA ARG A 345 -8.24 -3.48 24.04
C ARG A 345 -9.32 -4.26 23.28
N ARG A 346 -10.34 -4.78 24.00
CA ARG A 346 -11.46 -5.50 23.38
C ARG A 346 -12.25 -4.60 22.44
N LEU A 347 -12.59 -3.40 22.87
CA LEU A 347 -13.28 -2.41 22.05
C LEU A 347 -12.49 -2.11 20.76
N MET A 348 -11.20 -1.87 20.84
CA MET A 348 -10.33 -1.59 19.68
C MET A 348 -10.31 -2.76 18.69
N ILE A 349 -10.32 -4.01 19.19
CA ILE A 349 -10.32 -5.21 18.35
C ILE A 349 -11.68 -5.37 17.64
N ASP A 350 -12.78 -5.30 18.39
CA ASP A 350 -14.12 -5.57 17.87
C ASP A 350 -14.54 -4.50 16.84
N GLU A 351 -14.36 -3.23 17.20
CA GLU A 351 -14.66 -2.11 16.32
C GLU A 351 -13.68 -2.03 15.13
N GLY A 352 -12.41 -2.37 15.36
CA GLY A 352 -11.40 -2.43 14.31
C GLY A 352 -11.75 -3.46 13.24
N ARG A 353 -12.19 -4.65 13.62
CA ARG A 353 -12.66 -5.70 12.70
C ARG A 353 -13.89 -5.27 11.92
N SER A 354 -14.84 -4.59 12.56
CA SER A 354 -16.00 -4.02 11.86
C SER A 354 -15.58 -2.93 10.87
N TYR A 355 -14.64 -2.08 11.28
CA TYR A 355 -14.18 -0.97 10.46
C TYR A 355 -13.50 -1.42 9.15
N VAL A 356 -12.70 -2.49 9.19
CA VAL A 356 -11.96 -2.96 8.00
C VAL A 356 -12.84 -3.64 6.95
N GLU A 357 -14.08 -3.99 7.25
CA GLU A 357 -15.03 -4.52 6.26
C GLU A 357 -15.22 -3.58 5.06
N ARG A 358 -14.96 -2.30 5.23
CA ARG A 358 -14.98 -1.29 4.15
C ARG A 358 -13.84 -1.42 3.14
N PHE A 359 -12.80 -2.18 3.47
CA PHE A 359 -11.61 -2.39 2.65
C PHE A 359 -11.52 -3.81 2.06
N THR A 360 -12.64 -4.53 2.04
CA THR A 360 -12.69 -5.88 1.47
C THR A 360 -12.50 -5.86 -0.05
N PRO A 361 -11.92 -6.93 -0.65
CA PRO A 361 -11.73 -7.02 -2.10
C PRO A 361 -13.03 -6.78 -2.88
N LYS A 362 -14.16 -7.30 -2.37
CA LYS A 362 -15.48 -7.11 -2.97
C LYS A 362 -15.91 -5.64 -3.06
N ARG A 363 -15.70 -4.86 -1.99
CA ARG A 363 -16.03 -3.42 -1.98
C ARG A 363 -15.12 -2.65 -2.92
N ILE A 364 -13.80 -2.92 -2.87
CA ILE A 364 -12.84 -2.25 -3.75
C ILE A 364 -13.14 -2.54 -5.22
N ALA A 365 -13.45 -3.80 -5.59
CA ALA A 365 -13.83 -4.14 -6.95
C ALA A 365 -15.11 -3.43 -7.40
N ARG A 366 -16.10 -3.29 -6.51
CA ARG A 366 -17.33 -2.53 -6.78
C ARG A 366 -17.02 -1.05 -7.02
N ASP A 367 -16.27 -0.42 -6.13
CA ASP A 367 -15.99 1.01 -6.19
C ASP A 367 -15.13 1.37 -7.42
N LEU A 368 -14.15 0.50 -7.79
CA LEU A 368 -13.41 0.61 -9.05
C LEU A 368 -14.35 0.49 -10.27
N SER A 369 -15.27 -0.48 -10.26
CA SER A 369 -16.21 -0.68 -11.37
C SER A 369 -17.12 0.52 -11.56
N GLN A 370 -17.59 1.14 -10.48
CA GLN A 370 -18.41 2.36 -10.54
C GLN A 370 -17.64 3.52 -11.23
N VAL A 371 -16.35 3.69 -10.92
CA VAL A 371 -15.51 4.68 -11.60
C VAL A 371 -15.37 4.35 -13.09
N TYR A 372 -15.16 3.08 -13.43
CA TYR A 372 -15.04 2.67 -14.84
C TYR A 372 -16.33 2.90 -15.62
N GLU A 373 -17.47 2.54 -15.05
CA GLU A 373 -18.79 2.77 -15.64
C GLU A 373 -19.05 4.27 -15.84
N GLN A 374 -18.73 5.10 -14.83
CA GLN A 374 -18.87 6.56 -14.93
C GLN A 374 -18.02 7.14 -16.08
N VAL A 375 -16.78 6.68 -16.24
CA VAL A 375 -15.93 7.10 -17.35
C VAL A 375 -16.53 6.67 -18.70
N MET A 376 -17.04 5.45 -18.80
CA MET A 376 -17.61 4.95 -20.07
C MET A 376 -18.86 5.69 -20.51
N LEU A 377 -19.70 6.17 -19.57
CA LEU A 377 -20.86 7.01 -19.90
C LEU A 377 -20.49 8.31 -20.64
N THR A 378 -19.25 8.78 -20.50
CA THR A 378 -18.80 10.00 -21.24
C THR A 378 -18.43 9.70 -22.70
N TYR A 379 -18.39 8.42 -23.09
CA TYR A 379 -18.02 7.95 -24.44
C TYR A 379 -19.22 7.40 -25.24
N GLU A 380 -20.37 7.23 -24.59
CA GLU A 380 -21.66 6.92 -25.23
C GLU A 380 -22.32 8.19 -25.82
#